data_483c3f3119d98a61c46fdf9bbd761e5e
#
_entry.id   483c3f3119d98a61c46fdf9bbd761e5e
#
_cell.length_a   1.000
_cell.length_b   1.000
_cell.length_c   1.000
_cell.angle_alpha   90.00
_cell.angle_beta   90.00
_cell.angle_gamma   90.00
#
_symmetry.space_group_name_H-M   'P 1'
#
loop_
_entity.id
_entity.type
_entity.pdbx_description
1 polymer ?
#
loop_
_entity_poly.entity_id
_entity_poly.type
_entity_poly.pdbx_seq_one_letter_code
_entity_poly.pdbx_strand_id
1 'polypeptide(L)'
;MAERYTAENLTFTRSGRTLTDNVSLSLSQGELVTLIGPNGAGKSTLLRLLTGYLKPDSGGCSLAGKALDEWHPQTLSRYRAVMRQQSQPGFDWQVEEIVGMGRAPWTRHPEPSIVREVLQLTGCLPLAGRRYHALSG
;
A
#
# COMPACT_ATOMS: atom_id res chain seq x y z
N MET A 1 10.72 -2.03 20.82
CA MET A 1 9.70 -3.04 20.51
C MET A 1 9.48 -3.11 19.02
N ALA A 2 9.38 -4.29 18.47
CA ALA A 2 9.07 -4.45 17.05
C ALA A 2 7.66 -3.91 16.77
N GLU A 3 7.53 -3.12 15.73
CA GLU A 3 6.24 -2.64 15.25
C GLU A 3 5.43 -3.85 14.77
N ARG A 4 4.19 -3.92 15.20
CA ARG A 4 3.29 -5.00 14.86
C ARG A 4 2.03 -4.44 14.21
N TYR A 5 1.63 -5.09 13.13
CA TYR A 5 0.34 -4.84 12.51
C TYR A 5 -0.65 -5.93 12.91
N THR A 6 -1.85 -5.54 13.31
CA THR A 6 -2.92 -6.49 13.65
C THR A 6 -4.21 -6.11 12.95
N ALA A 7 -4.94 -7.14 12.49
CA ALA A 7 -6.31 -7.03 12.02
C ALA A 7 -7.16 -7.96 12.86
N GLU A 8 -8.26 -7.47 13.39
CA GLU A 8 -9.12 -8.21 14.30
C GLU A 8 -10.56 -8.21 13.80
N ASN A 9 -11.08 -9.42 13.58
CA ASN A 9 -12.49 -9.67 13.27
C ASN A 9 -13.03 -8.79 12.15
N LEU A 10 -12.27 -8.64 11.07
CA LEU A 10 -12.68 -7.84 9.93
C LEU A 10 -13.87 -8.48 9.22
N THR A 11 -14.95 -7.73 9.11
CA THR A 11 -16.13 -8.13 8.35
C THR A 11 -16.55 -6.99 7.43
N PHE A 12 -16.80 -7.31 6.17
CA PHE A 12 -17.22 -6.37 5.15
C PHE A 12 -18.24 -7.00 4.21
N THR A 13 -19.39 -6.35 4.09
CA THR A 13 -20.48 -6.77 3.23
C THR A 13 -20.81 -5.65 2.24
N ARG A 14 -21.00 -6.02 0.99
CA ARG A 14 -21.39 -5.08 -0.06
C ARG A 14 -22.49 -5.71 -0.93
N SER A 15 -23.54 -4.95 -1.17
CA SER A 15 -24.69 -5.38 -1.99
C SER A 15 -25.27 -6.73 -1.55
N GLY A 16 -25.41 -6.92 -0.23
CA GLY A 16 -25.96 -8.13 0.37
C GLY A 16 -25.01 -9.34 0.35
N ARG A 17 -23.78 -9.17 -0.13
CA ARG A 17 -22.78 -10.23 -0.15
C ARG A 17 -21.65 -9.93 0.82
N THR A 18 -21.33 -10.88 1.68
CA THR A 18 -20.19 -10.80 2.58
C THR A 18 -18.91 -11.14 1.82
N LEU A 19 -18.03 -10.15 1.65
CA LEU A 19 -16.75 -10.30 0.94
C LEU A 19 -15.61 -10.66 1.87
N THR A 20 -15.67 -10.19 3.11
CA THR A 20 -14.73 -10.53 4.19
C THR A 20 -15.54 -10.90 5.41
N ASP A 21 -15.29 -12.05 5.99
CA ASP A 21 -16.08 -12.57 7.10
C ASP A 21 -15.19 -12.95 8.28
N ASN A 22 -15.21 -12.10 9.30
CA ASN A 22 -14.56 -12.30 10.58
C ASN A 22 -13.06 -12.72 10.46
N VAL A 23 -12.32 -12.00 9.61
CA VAL A 23 -10.92 -12.29 9.34
C VAL A 23 -10.01 -11.60 10.35
N SER A 24 -9.13 -12.37 10.96
CA SER A 24 -8.09 -11.86 11.85
C SER A 24 -6.71 -12.35 11.40
N LEU A 25 -5.74 -11.45 11.46
CA LEU A 25 -4.35 -11.77 11.17
C LEU A 25 -3.41 -10.77 11.87
N SER A 26 -2.15 -11.16 11.98
CA SER A 26 -1.12 -10.26 12.50
C SER A 26 0.16 -10.40 11.68
N LEU A 27 0.90 -9.31 11.58
CA LEU A 27 2.19 -9.23 10.93
C LEU A 27 3.22 -8.70 11.92
N SER A 28 4.35 -9.37 12.00
CA SER A 28 5.51 -8.90 12.75
C SER A 28 6.53 -8.28 11.82
N GLN A 29 7.42 -7.47 12.37
CA GLN A 29 8.51 -6.89 11.59
C GLN A 29 9.35 -7.97 10.90
N GLY A 30 9.65 -7.79 9.63
CA GLY A 30 10.42 -8.75 8.83
C GLY A 30 9.64 -9.96 8.33
N GLU A 31 8.35 -10.04 8.64
CA GLU A 31 7.48 -11.14 8.21
C GLU A 31 6.86 -10.86 6.84
N LEU A 32 6.80 -11.87 6.00
CA LEU A 32 6.09 -11.86 4.72
C LEU A 32 4.87 -12.79 4.81
N VAL A 33 3.70 -12.25 4.59
CA VAL A 33 2.45 -13.02 4.51
C VAL A 33 1.91 -12.98 3.09
N THR A 34 1.57 -14.14 2.56
CA THR A 34 1.00 -14.27 1.22
C THR A 34 -0.49 -14.63 1.32
N LEU A 35 -1.31 -13.88 0.60
CA LEU A 35 -2.74 -14.11 0.50
C LEU A 35 -3.05 -14.87 -0.79
N ILE A 36 -3.56 -16.09 -0.65
CA ILE A 36 -3.82 -17.01 -1.77
C ILE A 36 -5.31 -17.34 -1.81
N GLY A 37 -5.85 -17.42 -2.99
CA GLY A 37 -7.23 -17.82 -3.22
C GLY A 37 -7.66 -17.59 -4.67
N PRO A 38 -8.79 -18.18 -5.10
CA PRO A 38 -9.32 -17.98 -6.43
C PRO A 38 -9.79 -16.53 -6.66
N ASN A 39 -9.95 -16.15 -7.93
CA ASN A 39 -10.57 -14.88 -8.29
C ASN A 39 -12.01 -14.82 -7.74
N GLY A 40 -12.37 -13.68 -7.15
CA GLY A 40 -13.68 -13.50 -6.51
C GLY A 40 -13.76 -13.99 -5.08
N ALA A 41 -12.67 -14.47 -4.48
CA ALA A 41 -12.62 -14.88 -3.06
C ALA A 41 -12.61 -13.70 -2.08
N GLY A 42 -12.47 -12.45 -2.57
CA GLY A 42 -12.41 -11.26 -1.71
C GLY A 42 -11.00 -10.81 -1.34
N LYS A 43 -9.95 -11.31 -1.99
CA LYS A 43 -8.55 -10.95 -1.71
C LYS A 43 -8.29 -9.45 -1.83
N SER A 44 -8.74 -8.83 -2.93
CA SER A 44 -8.55 -7.40 -3.16
C SER A 44 -9.29 -6.55 -2.14
N THR A 45 -10.48 -6.97 -1.74
CA THR A 45 -11.26 -6.32 -0.68
C THR A 45 -10.52 -6.40 0.65
N LEU A 46 -10.01 -7.58 1.01
CA LEU A 46 -9.24 -7.75 2.24
C LEU A 46 -8.00 -6.87 2.25
N LEU A 47 -7.23 -6.81 1.16
CA LEU A 47 -6.07 -5.92 1.06
C LEU A 47 -6.44 -4.45 1.24
N ARG A 48 -7.57 -4.02 0.68
CA ARG A 48 -8.06 -2.64 0.87
C ARG A 48 -8.47 -2.35 2.31
N LEU A 49 -9.02 -3.32 3.00
CA LEU A 49 -9.32 -3.22 4.43
C LEU A 49 -8.03 -3.14 5.25
N LEU A 50 -7.07 -4.02 4.97
CA LEU A 50 -5.79 -4.06 5.67
C LEU A 50 -4.94 -2.80 5.47
N THR A 51 -5.08 -2.15 4.34
CA THR A 51 -4.35 -0.90 4.06
C THR A 51 -5.08 0.35 4.53
N GLY A 52 -6.32 0.23 4.98
CA GLY A 52 -7.14 1.35 5.44
C GLY A 52 -7.81 2.15 4.33
N TYR A 53 -7.72 1.71 3.08
CA TYR A 53 -8.44 2.35 1.96
C TYR A 53 -9.94 2.02 1.94
N LEU A 54 -10.33 1.00 2.65
CA LEU A 54 -11.71 0.60 2.81
C LEU A 54 -12.00 0.42 4.30
N LYS A 55 -13.12 0.95 4.77
CA LYS A 55 -13.52 0.83 6.18
C LYS A 55 -14.33 -0.46 6.36
N PRO A 56 -14.00 -1.31 7.34
CA PRO A 56 -14.79 -2.50 7.61
C PRO A 56 -16.15 -2.15 8.26
N ASP A 57 -17.13 -3.03 8.10
CA ASP A 57 -18.41 -2.91 8.80
C ASP A 57 -18.25 -3.21 10.30
N SER A 58 -17.37 -4.16 10.62
CA SER A 58 -17.00 -4.46 12.00
C SER A 58 -15.54 -4.94 12.03
N GLY A 59 -14.97 -4.93 13.24
CA GLY A 59 -13.56 -5.19 13.43
C GLY A 59 -12.70 -3.98 13.13
N GLY A 60 -11.39 -4.15 13.11
CA GLY A 60 -10.46 -3.05 12.86
C GLY A 60 -9.03 -3.50 12.67
N CYS A 61 -8.22 -2.57 12.19
CA CYS A 61 -6.78 -2.77 12.01
C CYS A 61 -6.00 -1.79 12.87
N SER A 62 -4.86 -2.23 13.38
CA SER A 62 -3.96 -1.41 14.19
C SER A 62 -2.51 -1.58 13.72
N LEU A 63 -1.77 -0.50 13.79
CA LEU A 63 -0.33 -0.48 13.57
C LEU A 63 0.35 0.06 14.82
N ALA A 64 1.32 -0.65 15.34
CA ALA A 64 2.05 -0.28 16.55
C ALA A 64 1.11 0.03 17.75
N GLY A 65 0.03 -0.74 17.89
CA GLY A 65 -0.95 -0.58 18.96
C GLY A 65 -1.96 0.55 18.78
N LYS A 66 -1.91 1.26 17.66
CA LYS A 66 -2.81 2.38 17.36
C LYS A 66 -3.69 2.05 16.17
N ALA A 67 -5.01 2.22 16.31
CA ALA A 67 -5.96 1.97 15.21
C ALA A 67 -5.64 2.81 13.99
N LEU A 68 -5.82 2.26 12.79
CA LEU A 68 -5.48 2.97 11.55
C LEU A 68 -6.25 4.28 11.37
N ASP A 69 -7.50 4.32 11.80
CA ASP A 69 -8.34 5.52 11.72
C ASP A 69 -7.94 6.63 12.71
N GLU A 70 -7.14 6.30 13.73
CA GLU A 70 -6.58 7.27 14.67
C GLU A 70 -5.25 7.88 14.17
N TRP A 71 -4.65 7.30 13.14
CA TRP A 71 -3.44 7.83 12.54
C TRP A 71 -3.76 9.03 11.64
N HIS A 72 -2.94 10.08 11.74
CA HIS A 72 -2.99 11.13 10.73
C HIS A 72 -2.55 10.56 9.37
N PRO A 73 -3.30 10.80 8.27
CA PRO A 73 -3.03 10.18 6.97
C PRO A 73 -1.59 10.35 6.47
N GLN A 74 -1.02 11.54 6.63
CA GLN A 74 0.37 11.82 6.22
C GLN A 74 1.37 11.00 7.05
N THR A 75 1.15 10.88 8.35
CA THR A 75 2.02 10.09 9.22
C THR A 75 1.91 8.60 8.90
N LEU A 76 0.69 8.10 8.71
CA LEU A 76 0.48 6.70 8.33
C LEU A 76 1.16 6.36 7.01
N SER A 77 1.14 7.26 6.03
CA SER A 77 1.77 7.02 4.73
C SER A 77 3.30 6.91 4.78
N ARG A 78 3.94 7.30 5.90
CA ARG A 78 5.36 7.04 6.13
C ARG A 78 5.66 5.60 6.54
N TYR A 79 4.66 4.89 7.03
CA TYR A 79 4.77 3.51 7.52
C TYR A 79 4.12 2.49 6.59
N ARG A 80 3.36 2.96 5.60
CA ARG A 80 2.56 2.10 4.72
C ARG A 80 2.82 2.45 3.26
N ALA A 81 3.13 1.43 2.46
CA ALA A 81 3.16 1.54 1.01
C ALA A 81 2.24 0.47 0.40
N VAL A 82 1.58 0.82 -0.69
CA VAL A 82 0.68 -0.08 -1.41
C VAL A 82 1.03 -0.06 -2.88
N MET A 83 1.31 -1.24 -3.44
CA MET A 83 1.49 -1.41 -4.87
C MET A 83 0.20 -2.03 -5.44
N ARG A 84 -0.45 -1.31 -6.33
CA ARG A 84 -1.68 -1.78 -6.99
C ARG A 84 -1.33 -2.69 -8.17
N GLN A 85 -2.23 -3.61 -8.49
CA GLN A 85 -2.08 -4.51 -9.64
C GLN A 85 -2.00 -3.73 -10.95
N GLN A 86 -2.81 -2.70 -11.10
CA GLN A 86 -2.78 -1.77 -12.22
C GLN A 86 -2.73 -0.36 -11.67
N SER A 87 -1.76 0.40 -12.11
CA SER A 87 -1.64 1.82 -11.78
C SER A 87 -1.28 2.57 -13.04
N GLN A 88 -2.16 3.48 -13.44
CA GLN A 88 -1.87 4.40 -14.54
C GLN A 88 -1.88 5.82 -13.96
N PRO A 89 -0.74 6.51 -13.96
CA PRO A 89 -0.72 7.92 -13.60
C PRO A 89 -1.58 8.71 -14.58
N GLY A 90 -2.31 9.71 -14.07
CA GLY A 90 -3.19 10.56 -14.89
C GLY A 90 -2.44 11.46 -15.86
N PHE A 91 -1.12 11.59 -15.69
CA PHE A 91 -0.26 12.43 -16.51
C PHE A 91 0.93 11.63 -17.04
N ASP A 92 1.48 12.09 -18.17
CA ASP A 92 2.67 11.47 -18.77
C ASP A 92 3.95 11.96 -18.09
N TRP A 93 4.18 11.44 -16.88
CA TRP A 93 5.34 11.74 -16.05
C TRP A 93 6.54 10.89 -16.47
N GLN A 94 7.74 11.42 -16.23
CA GLN A 94 8.96 10.61 -16.27
C GLN A 94 8.98 9.65 -15.07
N VAL A 95 9.63 8.50 -15.25
CA VAL A 95 9.74 7.47 -14.20
C VAL A 95 10.33 8.03 -12.90
N GLU A 96 11.38 8.85 -13.00
CA GLU A 96 12.01 9.47 -11.82
C GLU A 96 11.06 10.44 -11.07
N GLU A 97 10.17 11.11 -11.79
CA GLU A 97 9.17 11.98 -11.17
C GLU A 97 8.14 11.17 -10.39
N ILE A 98 7.68 10.05 -10.95
CA ILE A 98 6.72 9.14 -10.28
C ILE A 98 7.35 8.55 -9.03
N VAL A 99 8.59 8.08 -9.10
CA VAL A 99 9.31 7.53 -7.96
C VAL A 99 9.51 8.60 -6.88
N GLY A 100 9.81 9.84 -7.29
CA GLY A 100 9.94 10.96 -6.36
C GLY A 100 8.67 11.27 -5.58
N MET A 101 7.49 10.99 -6.12
CA MET A 101 6.22 11.15 -5.42
C MET A 101 6.12 10.29 -4.16
N GLY A 102 6.86 9.19 -4.08
CA GLY A 102 6.94 8.35 -2.88
C GLY A 102 7.52 9.08 -1.66
N ARG A 103 8.20 10.21 -1.87
CA ARG A 103 8.71 11.06 -0.79
C ARG A 103 7.70 12.10 -0.29
N ALA A 104 6.53 12.20 -0.92
CA ALA A 104 5.52 13.20 -0.56
C ALA A 104 5.16 13.24 0.94
N PRO A 105 5.13 12.12 1.70
CA PRO A 105 4.86 12.15 3.14
C PRO A 105 5.91 12.91 3.96
N TRP A 106 7.11 13.10 3.42
CA TRP A 106 8.21 13.78 4.11
C TRP A 106 8.52 15.16 3.54
N THR A 107 8.43 15.32 2.22
CA THR A 107 8.86 16.55 1.55
C THR A 107 8.14 16.77 0.23
N ARG A 108 7.98 18.04 -0.15
CA ARG A 108 7.48 18.41 -1.48
C ARG A 108 8.58 18.39 -2.55
N HIS A 109 9.84 18.42 -2.11
CA HIS A 109 11.00 18.46 -3.00
C HIS A 109 11.91 17.29 -2.68
N PRO A 110 11.66 16.11 -3.30
CA PRO A 110 12.46 14.92 -3.04
C PRO A 110 13.92 15.13 -3.45
N GLU A 111 14.83 14.64 -2.62
CA GLU A 111 16.25 14.68 -2.93
C GLU A 111 16.54 13.73 -4.11
N PRO A 112 17.21 14.20 -5.17
CA PRO A 112 17.54 13.35 -6.33
C PRO A 112 18.36 12.12 -5.96
N SER A 113 19.20 12.21 -4.95
CA SER A 113 20.03 11.08 -4.47
C SER A 113 19.19 9.92 -3.96
N ILE A 114 18.11 10.20 -3.21
CA ILE A 114 17.21 9.15 -2.69
C ILE A 114 16.45 8.49 -3.83
N VAL A 115 15.93 9.28 -4.77
CA VAL A 115 15.23 8.77 -5.95
C VAL A 115 16.15 7.86 -6.77
N ARG A 116 17.38 8.30 -7.00
CA ARG A 116 18.39 7.53 -7.73
C ARG A 116 18.73 6.21 -7.02
N GLU A 117 18.89 6.24 -5.71
CA GLU A 117 19.15 5.04 -4.91
C GLU A 117 18.02 4.01 -5.06
N VAL A 118 16.77 4.44 -4.93
CA VAL A 118 15.60 3.56 -5.09
C VAL A 118 15.54 2.98 -6.50
N LEU A 119 15.76 3.80 -7.52
CA LEU A 119 15.81 3.34 -8.91
C LEU A 119 16.89 2.31 -9.13
N GLN A 120 18.07 2.49 -8.52
CA GLN A 120 19.17 1.54 -8.61
C GLN A 120 18.82 0.22 -7.92
N LEU A 121 18.27 0.26 -6.71
CA LEU A 121 17.85 -0.92 -5.95
C LEU A 121 16.79 -1.76 -6.66
N THR A 122 15.93 -1.13 -7.42
CA THR A 122 14.86 -1.79 -8.18
C THR A 122 15.26 -2.16 -9.62
N GLY A 123 16.49 -1.85 -10.03
CA GLY A 123 16.95 -2.09 -11.40
C GLY A 123 16.31 -1.15 -12.44
N CYS A 124 15.71 -0.07 -12.01
CA CYS A 124 14.96 0.86 -12.88
C CYS A 124 15.76 2.10 -13.27
N LEU A 125 17.01 2.24 -12.81
CA LEU A 125 17.80 3.44 -13.08
C LEU A 125 17.94 3.76 -14.59
N PRO A 126 18.12 2.80 -15.51
CA PRO A 126 18.16 3.08 -16.95
C PRO A 126 16.87 3.65 -17.52
N LEU A 127 15.74 3.53 -16.78
CA LEU A 127 14.43 4.00 -17.20
C LEU A 127 14.09 5.39 -16.65
N ALA A 128 14.93 5.97 -15.79
CA ALA A 128 14.64 7.17 -15.00
C ALA A 128 14.09 8.34 -15.83
N GLY A 129 14.71 8.62 -16.97
CA GLY A 129 14.31 9.71 -17.85
C GLY A 129 13.23 9.36 -18.88
N ARG A 130 12.76 8.12 -18.90
CA ARG A 130 11.70 7.70 -19.84
C ARG A 130 10.33 8.11 -19.34
N ARG A 131 9.45 8.40 -20.29
CA ARG A 131 8.01 8.62 -19.98
C ARG A 131 7.36 7.31 -19.57
N TYR A 132 6.53 7.36 -18.53
CA TYR A 132 5.86 6.15 -18.00
C TYR A 132 5.03 5.45 -19.07
N HIS A 133 4.27 6.21 -19.87
CA HIS A 133 3.43 5.65 -20.93
C HIS A 133 4.23 5.03 -22.09
N ALA A 134 5.52 5.30 -22.18
CA ALA A 134 6.40 4.71 -23.18
C ALA A 134 6.96 3.35 -22.73
N LEU A 135 6.74 2.95 -21.48
CA LEU A 135 7.17 1.65 -20.96
C LEU A 135 6.23 0.56 -21.43
N SER A 136 6.79 -0.59 -21.81
CA SER A 136 6.03 -1.78 -22.17
C SER A 136 5.86 -2.69 -20.97
N GLY A 137 4.65 -3.07 -20.70
CA GLY A 137 4.35 -4.10 -19.70
C GLY A 137 4.33 -3.66 -18.27
#